data_b553c4681c6fd3ff0152fcbac7b51302
#
_entry.id   b553c4681c6fd3ff0152fcbac7b51302
#
_cell.length_a   1.000
_cell.length_b   1.000
_cell.length_c   1.000
_cell.angle_alpha   90.00
_cell.angle_beta   90.00
_cell.angle_gamma   90.00
#
_symmetry.space_group_name_H-M   'P 1'
#
loop_
_entity.id
_entity.type
_entity.pdbx_description
1 polymer ?
#
loop_
_entity_poly.entity_id
_entity_poly.type
_entity_poly.pdbx_seq_one_letter_code
_entity_poly.pdbx_strand_id
1 'polypeptide(L)' 'MRNRKYYRDRFENYPAVVTLPQFCEMMGGIADQTARKLLRGNYVRHYYIHSTYLIPKEWVTDYILGTHYAKYRLKLKAQI' A
#
# COMPACT_ATOMS: atom_id res chain seq x y z
N MET A 1 -4.33 10.45 16.61
CA MET A 1 -5.02 9.74 15.53
C MET A 1 -4.25 9.93 14.22
N ARG A 2 -4.03 8.83 13.50
CA ARG A 2 -3.32 8.89 12.22
C ARG A 2 -4.27 9.38 11.14
N ASN A 3 -3.84 10.38 10.39
CA ASN A 3 -4.64 10.97 9.32
C ASN A 3 -3.80 11.09 8.04
N ARG A 4 -4.40 11.67 7.00
CA ARG A 4 -3.71 11.81 5.70
C ARG A 4 -2.41 12.60 5.81
N LYS A 5 -2.38 13.64 6.64
CA LYS A 5 -1.17 14.43 6.82
C LYS A 5 -0.04 13.60 7.42
N TYR A 6 -0.36 12.74 8.39
CA TYR A 6 0.61 11.85 9.02
C TYR A 6 1.28 10.97 7.95
N TYR A 7 0.48 10.37 7.07
CA TYR A 7 1.03 9.48 6.04
C TYR A 7 1.73 10.25 4.92
N ARG A 8 1.25 11.45 4.61
CA ARG A 8 1.93 12.30 3.63
C ARG A 8 3.33 12.62 4.10
N ASP A 9 3.50 12.98 5.37
CA ASP A 9 4.81 13.26 5.94
C ASP A 9 5.67 12.01 6.02
N ARG A 10 5.07 10.88 6.42
CA ARG A 10 5.78 9.61 6.53
C ARG A 10 6.29 9.11 5.18
N PHE A 11 5.53 9.36 4.13
CA PHE A 11 5.85 8.85 2.79
C PHE A 11 6.49 9.90 1.89
N GLU A 12 6.89 11.05 2.42
CA GLU A 12 7.38 12.13 1.57
C GLU A 12 8.64 11.77 0.79
N ASN A 13 9.46 10.86 1.28
CA ASN A 13 10.69 10.44 0.61
C ASN A 13 10.45 9.43 -0.51
N TYR A 14 9.22 8.94 -0.64
CA TYR A 14 8.88 8.05 -1.74
C TYR A 14 8.46 8.87 -2.95
N PRO A 15 8.70 8.37 -4.18
CA PRO A 15 8.21 9.08 -5.38
C PRO A 15 6.68 9.10 -5.41
N ALA A 16 6.14 9.99 -6.24
CA ALA A 16 4.68 10.13 -6.35
C ALA A 16 3.99 8.83 -6.75
N VAL A 17 4.66 8.01 -7.57
CA VAL A 17 4.19 6.69 -7.97
C VAL A 17 5.24 5.68 -7.52
N VAL A 18 4.83 4.68 -6.76
CA VAL A 18 5.74 3.70 -6.19
C VAL A 18 5.62 2.36 -6.89
N THR A 19 6.68 1.57 -6.78
CA THR A 19 6.74 0.21 -7.32
C THR A 19 6.23 -0.78 -6.27
N LEU A 20 6.11 -2.07 -6.66
CA LEU A 20 5.66 -3.10 -5.74
C LEU A 20 6.56 -3.21 -4.50
N PRO A 21 7.90 -3.27 -4.63
CA PRO A 21 8.76 -3.32 -3.43
C PRO A 21 8.56 -2.12 -2.51
N GLN A 22 8.43 -0.93 -3.07
CA GLN A 22 8.21 0.28 -2.28
C GLN A 22 6.86 0.23 -1.57
N PHE A 23 5.83 -0.27 -2.25
CA PHE A 23 4.51 -0.47 -1.65
C PHE A 23 4.60 -1.40 -0.45
N CYS A 24 5.33 -2.50 -0.58
CA CYS A 24 5.54 -3.44 0.52
C CYS A 24 6.18 -2.75 1.73
N GLU A 25 7.20 -1.92 1.50
CA GLU A 25 7.85 -1.17 2.57
C GLU A 25 6.89 -0.19 3.24
N MET A 26 6.11 0.53 2.45
CA MET A 26 5.16 1.51 2.95
C MET A 26 4.09 0.86 3.83
N MET A 27 3.79 -0.41 3.58
CA MET A 27 2.81 -1.17 4.34
C MET A 27 3.41 -1.85 5.57
N GLY A 28 4.65 -1.53 5.91
CA GLY A 28 5.30 -2.10 7.08
C GLY A 28 6.07 -3.37 6.81
N GLY A 29 6.43 -3.63 5.56
CA GLY A 29 7.22 -4.80 5.19
C GLY A 29 6.39 -6.05 4.94
N ILE A 30 5.22 -5.91 4.34
CA ILE A 30 4.39 -7.07 4.01
C ILE A 30 5.05 -7.90 2.91
N ALA A 31 4.69 -9.17 2.84
CA ALA A 31 5.23 -10.07 1.84
C ALA A 31 4.76 -9.68 0.43
N ASP A 32 5.59 -9.99 -0.56
CA ASP A 32 5.31 -9.69 -1.95
C ASP A 32 3.98 -10.31 -2.40
N GLN A 33 3.73 -11.55 -2.02
CA GLN A 33 2.48 -12.25 -2.37
C GLN A 33 1.27 -11.56 -1.76
N THR A 34 1.39 -11.07 -0.53
CA THR A 34 0.31 -10.37 0.15
C THR A 34 -0.01 -9.07 -0.59
N ALA A 35 1.04 -8.32 -0.98
CA ALA A 35 0.87 -7.09 -1.74
C ALA A 35 0.17 -7.37 -3.07
N ARG A 36 0.58 -8.42 -3.77
CA ARG A 36 -0.03 -8.77 -5.05
C ARG A 36 -1.51 -9.14 -4.90
N LYS A 37 -1.87 -9.82 -3.81
CA LYS A 37 -3.27 -10.14 -3.54
C LYS A 37 -4.10 -8.90 -3.35
N LEU A 38 -3.57 -7.91 -2.63
CA LEU A 38 -4.27 -6.65 -2.42
C LEU A 38 -4.51 -5.91 -3.74
N LEU A 39 -3.51 -5.91 -4.61
CA LEU A 39 -3.62 -5.24 -5.89
C LEU A 39 -4.56 -5.98 -6.83
N ARG A 40 -4.42 -7.31 -6.94
CA ARG A 40 -5.29 -8.12 -7.80
C ARG A 40 -6.74 -8.07 -7.37
N GLY A 41 -7.00 -7.93 -6.07
CA GLY A 41 -8.34 -7.82 -5.54
C GLY A 41 -8.92 -6.41 -5.63
N ASN A 42 -8.15 -5.48 -6.18
CA ASN A 42 -8.54 -4.07 -6.30
C ASN A 42 -8.83 -3.39 -4.97
N TYR A 43 -8.21 -3.88 -3.89
CA TYR A 43 -8.32 -3.22 -2.59
C TYR A 43 -7.51 -1.94 -2.56
N VAL A 44 -6.42 -1.89 -3.35
CA VAL A 44 -5.57 -0.71 -3.51
C VAL A 44 -5.63 -0.30 -4.97
N ARG A 45 -6.01 0.93 -5.24
CA ARG A 45 -6.04 1.44 -6.62
C ARG A 45 -4.61 1.51 -7.16
N HIS A 46 -4.44 1.15 -8.42
CA HIS A 46 -3.12 1.07 -9.03
C HIS A 46 -3.23 1.05 -10.54
N TYR A 47 -2.08 1.19 -11.19
CA TYR A 47 -1.94 0.94 -12.63
C TYR A 47 -1.17 -0.35 -12.83
N TYR A 48 -1.51 -1.10 -13.84
CA TYR A 48 -0.78 -2.30 -14.23
C TYR A 48 -0.39 -2.15 -15.69
N ILE A 49 0.89 -1.85 -15.93
CA ILE A 49 1.41 -1.51 -17.25
C ILE A 49 2.66 -2.34 -17.51
N HIS A 50 2.68 -3.04 -18.67
CA HIS A 50 3.82 -3.87 -19.04
C HIS A 50 4.24 -4.84 -17.93
N SER A 51 3.24 -5.52 -17.36
CA SER A 51 3.43 -6.50 -16.27
C SER A 51 4.03 -5.90 -15.00
N THR A 52 3.92 -4.59 -14.83
CA THR A 52 4.46 -3.87 -13.70
C THR A 52 3.35 -3.14 -12.95
N TYR A 53 3.34 -3.28 -11.63
CA TYR A 53 2.42 -2.54 -10.78
C TYR A 53 3.01 -1.16 -10.49
N LEU A 54 2.22 -0.11 -10.73
CA LEU A 54 2.57 1.27 -10.44
C LEU A 54 1.48 1.84 -9.55
N ILE A 55 1.83 2.22 -8.33
CA ILE A 55 0.84 2.62 -7.33
C ILE A 55 1.11 4.06 -6.91
N PRO A 56 0.23 5.00 -7.25
CA PRO A 56 0.36 6.35 -6.71
C PRO A 56 0.33 6.31 -5.18
N LYS A 57 1.29 6.97 -4.54
CA LYS A 57 1.40 6.87 -3.08
C LYS A 57 0.18 7.43 -2.35
N GLU A 58 -0.55 8.37 -2.97
CA GLU A 58 -1.79 8.85 -2.38
C GLU A 58 -2.85 7.74 -2.31
N TRP A 59 -2.83 6.81 -3.25
CA TRP A 59 -3.76 5.69 -3.23
C TRP A 59 -3.37 4.65 -2.18
N VAL A 60 -2.09 4.55 -1.85
CA VAL A 60 -1.65 3.72 -0.72
C VAL A 60 -2.21 4.31 0.58
N THR A 61 -2.13 5.64 0.71
CA THR A 61 -2.69 6.33 1.87
C THR A 61 -4.20 6.12 1.95
N ASP A 62 -4.91 6.21 0.82
CA ASP A 62 -6.35 5.95 0.78
C ASP A 62 -6.67 4.57 1.32
N TYR A 63 -5.89 3.55 0.92
CA TYR A 63 -6.10 2.20 1.41
C TYR A 63 -5.87 2.11 2.91
N ILE A 64 -4.78 2.67 3.40
CA ILE A 64 -4.42 2.59 4.82
C ILE A 64 -5.48 3.25 5.70
N LEU A 65 -6.08 4.35 5.22
CA LEU A 65 -7.13 5.05 5.95
C LEU A 65 -8.50 4.38 5.78
N GLY A 66 -8.60 3.36 4.94
CA GLY A 66 -9.86 2.70 4.68
C GLY A 66 -10.18 1.57 5.65
N THR A 67 -11.40 1.04 5.52
CA THR A 67 -11.91 0.00 6.43
C THR A 67 -11.24 -1.34 6.24
N HIS A 68 -10.86 -1.67 5.02
CA HIS A 68 -10.21 -2.96 4.76
C HIS A 68 -8.90 -3.09 5.52
N TYR A 69 -8.05 -2.07 5.49
CA TYR A 69 -6.79 -2.08 6.20
C TYR A 69 -7.02 -2.16 7.72
N ALA A 70 -7.97 -1.37 8.23
CA ALA A 70 -8.28 -1.37 9.66
C ALA A 70 -8.70 -2.77 10.13
N LYS A 71 -9.41 -3.49 9.28
CA LYS A 71 -9.94 -4.81 9.59
C LYS A 71 -8.88 -5.91 9.50
N TYR A 72 -7.97 -5.82 8.54
CA TYR A 72 -7.06 -6.92 8.21
C TYR A 72 -5.59 -6.65 8.53
N ARG A 73 -5.26 -5.50 9.11
CA ARG A 73 -3.86 -5.12 9.34
C ARG A 73 -3.06 -6.15 10.15
N LEU A 74 -3.68 -6.76 11.15
CA LEU A 74 -2.99 -7.78 11.96
C LEU A 74 -2.75 -9.04 11.16
N LYS A 75 -3.72 -9.42 10.35
CA LYS A 75 -3.61 -10.58 9.48
C LYS A 75 -2.52 -10.37 8.42
N LEU A 76 -2.44 -9.15 7.86
CA LEU A 76 -1.40 -8.83 6.90
C LEU A 76 -0.03 -8.93 7.53
N LYS A 77 0.14 -8.43 8.75
CA LYS A 77 1.41 -8.51 9.47
C LYS A 77 1.78 -9.95 9.80
N ALA A 78 0.81 -10.79 10.09
CA ALA A 78 1.07 -12.18 10.42
C ALA A 78 1.62 -12.98 9.24
N GLN A 79 1.53 -12.44 8.03
CA GLN A 79 2.03 -13.09 6.83
C GLN A 79 3.46 -12.68 6.47
N ILE A 80 4.04 -11.80 7.25
CA ILE A 80 5.42 -11.37 7.05
C ILE A 80 6.44 -12.42 7.60
#